data_6503cf69f03ba2bf516c161897a9e4bd
#
_entry.id   6503cf69f03ba2bf516c161897a9e4bd
#
_cell.length_a   1.000
_cell.length_b   1.000
_cell.length_c   1.000
_cell.angle_alpha   90.00
_cell.angle_beta   90.00
_cell.angle_gamma   90.00
#
_symmetry.space_group_name_H-M   'P 1'
#
loop_
_entity.id
_entity.type
_entity.pdbx_description
1 polymer ?
#
loop_
_entity_poly.entity_id
_entity_poly.type
_entity_poly.pdbx_seq_one_letter_code
_entity_poly.pdbx_strand_id
1 'polypeptide(L)'
;MNVGTDVIEVRRFRNKPFNERNAGFYHSVFTEAEIIYCTKYSDPYPHLAGIFAAKESVIKCLNKPTKMIEIEIIHGRYGKPIALIHRKRKNTITTQISISHTKALAIAVAITD
;
A
#
# COMPACT_ATOMS: atom_id res chain seq x y z
N MET A 1 -4.57 20.53 5.57
CA MET A 1 -3.96 19.24 5.94
C MET A 1 -5.04 18.19 6.11
N ASN A 2 -4.86 17.06 5.48
CA ASN A 2 -5.75 15.90 5.60
C ASN A 2 -4.99 14.73 6.19
N VAL A 3 -5.68 13.91 6.96
CA VAL A 3 -5.09 12.71 7.55
C VAL A 3 -5.98 11.51 7.28
N GLY A 4 -5.38 10.38 7.01
CA GLY A 4 -6.08 9.12 6.82
C GLY A 4 -5.38 8.03 7.60
N THR A 5 -6.15 7.09 8.12
CA THR A 5 -5.60 5.92 8.80
C THR A 5 -6.32 4.67 8.34
N ASP A 6 -5.65 3.54 8.44
CA ASP A 6 -6.24 2.26 8.13
C ASP A 6 -5.58 1.17 8.96
N VAL A 7 -6.36 0.17 9.30
CA VAL A 7 -5.87 -1.04 9.99
C VAL A 7 -6.45 -2.25 9.29
N ILE A 8 -5.62 -3.26 9.09
CA ILE A 8 -6.04 -4.47 8.38
C ILE A 8 -5.45 -5.70 9.05
N GLU A 9 -6.23 -6.78 9.07
CA GLU A 9 -5.75 -8.06 9.57
C GLU A 9 -4.94 -8.76 8.47
N VAL A 10 -3.73 -9.19 8.79
CA VAL A 10 -2.83 -9.86 7.85
C VAL A 10 -3.46 -11.15 7.30
N ARG A 11 -4.27 -11.85 8.12
CA ARG A 11 -4.95 -13.08 7.69
C ARG A 11 -5.83 -12.90 6.45
N ARG A 12 -6.27 -11.68 6.18
CA ARG A 12 -7.05 -11.38 4.97
C ARG A 12 -6.26 -11.75 3.71
N PHE A 13 -4.96 -11.50 3.72
CA PHE A 13 -4.08 -11.87 2.61
C PHE A 13 -3.63 -13.32 2.70
N ARG A 14 -3.45 -13.87 3.88
CA ARG A 14 -3.14 -15.30 4.03
C ARG A 14 -4.28 -16.18 3.51
N ASN A 15 -5.53 -15.74 3.69
CA ASN A 15 -6.70 -16.45 3.20
C ASN A 15 -6.92 -16.27 1.69
N LYS A 16 -6.19 -15.36 1.08
CA LYS A 16 -6.20 -15.13 -0.36
C LYS A 16 -4.75 -15.06 -0.85
N PRO A 17 -4.03 -16.19 -0.82
CA PRO A 17 -2.60 -16.18 -1.02
C PRO A 17 -2.20 -15.73 -2.41
N PHE A 18 -0.97 -15.22 -2.51
CA PHE A 18 -0.40 -14.75 -3.76
C PHE A 18 -0.05 -15.96 -4.63
N ASN A 19 -0.89 -16.24 -5.61
CA ASN A 19 -0.73 -17.33 -6.57
C ASN A 19 -1.49 -16.98 -7.85
N GLU A 20 -1.43 -17.87 -8.84
CA GLU A 20 -2.07 -17.64 -10.13
C GLU A 20 -3.59 -17.45 -10.02
N ARG A 21 -4.23 -18.19 -9.12
CA ARG A 21 -5.68 -18.08 -8.92
C ARG A 21 -6.08 -16.67 -8.51
N ASN A 22 -5.28 -16.01 -7.70
CA ASN A 22 -5.57 -14.70 -7.13
C ASN A 22 -4.82 -13.56 -7.85
N ALA A 23 -4.16 -13.85 -8.97
CA ALA A 23 -3.35 -12.88 -9.70
C ALA A 23 -4.13 -11.61 -10.07
N GLY A 24 -5.38 -11.77 -10.50
CA GLY A 24 -6.22 -10.63 -10.87
C GLY A 24 -6.42 -9.65 -9.71
N PHE A 25 -6.70 -10.18 -8.51
CA PHE A 25 -6.83 -9.34 -7.33
C PHE A 25 -5.53 -8.60 -7.04
N TYR A 26 -4.40 -9.34 -6.99
CA TYR A 26 -3.12 -8.73 -6.63
C TYR A 26 -2.69 -7.65 -7.63
N HIS A 27 -2.87 -7.89 -8.91
CA HIS A 27 -2.49 -6.91 -9.94
C HIS A 27 -3.46 -5.73 -10.02
N SER A 28 -4.67 -5.84 -9.47
CA SER A 28 -5.59 -4.70 -9.38
C SER A 28 -5.28 -3.78 -8.21
N VAL A 29 -4.52 -4.27 -7.23
CA VAL A 29 -4.22 -3.54 -5.99
C VAL A 29 -2.78 -3.09 -5.92
N PHE A 30 -1.85 -3.97 -6.29
CA PHE A 30 -0.41 -3.76 -6.11
C PHE A 30 0.28 -3.56 -7.46
N THR A 31 1.22 -2.63 -7.51
CA THR A 31 2.11 -2.50 -8.66
C THR A 31 3.10 -3.67 -8.67
N GLU A 32 3.69 -3.91 -9.83
CA GLU A 32 4.71 -4.96 -9.94
C GLU A 32 5.88 -4.72 -8.98
N ALA A 33 6.33 -3.47 -8.85
CA ALA A 33 7.41 -3.12 -7.94
C ALA A 33 7.07 -3.42 -6.49
N GLU A 34 5.82 -3.19 -6.08
CA GLU A 34 5.35 -3.52 -4.74
C GLU A 34 5.33 -5.02 -4.50
N ILE A 35 4.90 -5.78 -5.48
CA ILE A 35 4.89 -7.24 -5.39
C ILE A 35 6.33 -7.76 -5.24
N ILE A 36 7.25 -7.25 -6.06
CA ILE A 36 8.67 -7.62 -5.97
C ILE A 36 9.22 -7.28 -4.58
N TYR A 37 8.91 -6.09 -4.07
CA TYR A 37 9.36 -5.68 -2.74
C TYR A 37 8.87 -6.64 -1.65
N CYS A 38 7.59 -6.99 -1.67
CA CYS A 38 6.98 -7.84 -0.64
C CYS A 38 7.44 -9.29 -0.72
N THR A 39 7.61 -9.81 -1.93
CA THR A 39 7.93 -11.23 -2.13
C THR A 39 9.39 -11.57 -1.89
N LYS A 40 10.25 -10.58 -1.69
CA LYS A 40 11.62 -10.86 -1.24
C LYS A 40 11.70 -11.28 0.22
N TYR A 41 10.64 -11.05 1.00
CA TYR A 41 10.55 -11.51 2.38
C TYR A 41 10.00 -12.93 2.42
N SER A 42 10.48 -13.75 3.36
CA SER A 42 10.02 -15.14 3.49
C SER A 42 8.53 -15.23 3.82
N ASP A 43 8.00 -14.25 4.57
CA ASP A 43 6.57 -14.10 4.81
C ASP A 43 6.14 -12.76 4.21
N PRO A 44 5.60 -12.74 2.99
CA PRO A 44 5.25 -11.49 2.33
C PRO A 44 3.97 -10.84 2.88
N TYR A 45 3.13 -11.58 3.59
CA TYR A 45 1.78 -11.14 3.90
C TYR A 45 1.70 -9.95 4.85
N PRO A 46 2.52 -9.83 5.91
CA PRO A 46 2.53 -8.60 6.71
C PRO A 46 2.95 -7.38 5.88
N HIS A 47 3.86 -7.56 4.93
CA HIS A 47 4.31 -6.48 4.06
C HIS A 47 3.24 -6.08 3.06
N LEU A 48 2.56 -7.05 2.46
CA LEU A 48 1.42 -6.78 1.57
C LEU A 48 0.30 -6.05 2.31
N ALA A 49 -0.02 -6.51 3.52
CA ALA A 49 -1.03 -5.85 4.36
C ALA A 49 -0.63 -4.42 4.70
N GLY A 50 0.65 -4.18 5.00
CA GLY A 50 1.15 -2.83 5.28
C GLY A 50 1.00 -1.90 4.10
N ILE A 51 1.36 -2.35 2.90
CA ILE A 51 1.20 -1.56 1.69
C ILE A 51 -0.27 -1.30 1.39
N PHE A 52 -1.12 -2.31 1.55
CA PHE A 52 -2.57 -2.15 1.38
C PHE A 52 -3.12 -1.09 2.33
N ALA A 53 -2.78 -1.18 3.62
CA ALA A 53 -3.21 -0.21 4.62
C ALA A 53 -2.73 1.20 4.29
N ALA A 54 -1.50 1.34 3.80
CA ALA A 54 -0.97 2.63 3.38
C ALA A 54 -1.77 3.22 2.22
N LYS A 55 -2.09 2.43 1.21
CA LYS A 55 -2.90 2.88 0.07
C LYS A 55 -4.30 3.32 0.52
N GLU A 56 -4.94 2.53 1.37
CA GLU A 56 -6.25 2.90 1.92
C GLU A 56 -6.18 4.20 2.71
N SER A 57 -5.14 4.38 3.53
CA SER A 57 -4.99 5.60 4.31
C SER A 57 -4.78 6.82 3.41
N VAL A 58 -4.04 6.67 2.31
CA VAL A 58 -3.86 7.74 1.32
C VAL A 58 -5.19 8.09 0.66
N ILE A 59 -5.98 7.08 0.27
CA ILE A 59 -7.29 7.31 -0.35
C ILE A 59 -8.18 8.13 0.57
N LYS A 60 -8.15 7.87 1.88
CA LYS A 60 -8.92 8.63 2.86
C LYS A 60 -8.50 10.09 2.97
N CYS A 61 -7.28 10.43 2.55
CA CYS A 61 -6.80 11.81 2.52
C CYS A 61 -7.24 12.58 1.27
N LEU A 62 -7.61 11.87 0.21
CA LEU A 62 -7.83 12.48 -1.10
C LEU A 62 -9.29 12.86 -1.28
N ASN A 63 -9.51 13.96 -1.99
CA ASN A 63 -10.86 14.45 -2.29
C ASN A 63 -11.41 13.94 -3.62
N LYS A 64 -10.72 13.00 -4.24
CA LYS A 64 -11.11 12.42 -5.53
C LYS A 64 -11.14 10.90 -5.44
N PRO A 65 -12.05 10.24 -6.16
CA PRO A 65 -11.98 8.79 -6.30
C PRO A 65 -10.62 8.40 -6.86
N THR A 66 -9.96 7.46 -6.21
CA THR A 66 -8.62 7.02 -6.58
C THR A 66 -8.57 5.51 -6.44
N LYS A 67 -8.08 4.84 -7.48
CA LYS A 67 -7.91 3.39 -7.45
C LYS A 67 -6.63 3.03 -6.72
N MET A 68 -6.62 1.89 -6.08
CA MET A 68 -5.44 1.39 -5.37
C MET A 68 -4.20 1.34 -6.26
N ILE A 69 -4.37 0.93 -7.51
CA ILE A 69 -3.26 0.78 -8.45
C ILE A 69 -2.67 2.13 -8.89
N GLU A 70 -3.40 3.23 -8.71
CA GLU A 70 -2.89 4.57 -9.00
C GLU A 70 -1.93 5.06 -7.92
N ILE A 71 -1.88 4.38 -6.79
CA ILE A 71 -0.99 4.72 -5.68
C ILE A 71 0.13 3.70 -5.64
N GLU A 72 1.36 4.17 -5.56
CA GLU A 72 2.51 3.30 -5.43
C GLU A 72 3.29 3.66 -4.18
N ILE A 73 3.57 2.65 -3.37
CA ILE A 73 4.39 2.81 -2.18
C ILE A 73 5.81 2.42 -2.54
N ILE A 74 6.72 3.37 -2.41
CA ILE A 74 8.14 3.12 -2.61
C ILE A 74 8.86 3.26 -1.27
N HIS A 75 10.02 2.64 -1.18
CA HIS A 75 10.83 2.68 0.04
C HIS A 75 12.15 3.38 -0.28
N GLY A 76 12.44 4.42 0.47
CA GLY A 76 13.64 5.20 0.32
C GLY A 76 14.87 4.50 0.91
N ARG A 77 15.98 5.24 0.95
CA ARG A 77 17.31 4.74 1.29
C ARG A 77 17.37 3.96 2.60
N TYR A 78 16.64 4.40 3.60
CA TYR A 78 16.65 3.78 4.92
C TYR A 78 15.34 3.04 5.23
N GLY A 79 14.65 2.60 4.17
CA GLY A 79 13.40 1.88 4.32
C GLY A 79 12.18 2.76 4.59
N LYS A 80 12.34 4.08 4.57
CA LYS A 80 11.22 4.99 4.81
C LYS A 80 10.23 4.91 3.65
N PRO A 81 8.95 4.59 3.90
CA PRO A 81 7.96 4.52 2.84
C PRO A 81 7.51 5.91 2.41
N ILE A 82 7.22 6.04 1.13
CA ILE A 82 6.67 7.24 0.51
C ILE A 82 5.57 6.79 -0.43
N ALA A 83 4.44 7.48 -0.42
CA ALA A 83 3.36 7.19 -1.35
C ALA A 83 3.43 8.16 -2.54
N LEU A 84 3.41 7.59 -3.73
CA LEU A 84 3.31 8.35 -4.98
C LEU A 84 1.92 8.11 -5.55
N ILE A 85 1.24 9.19 -5.94
CA ILE A 85 -0.07 9.10 -6.57
C ILE A 85 0.12 9.46 -8.04
N HIS A 86 -0.08 8.47 -8.91
CA HIS A 86 0.07 8.66 -10.34
C HIS A 86 -1.21 9.22 -10.93
N ARG A 87 -1.14 10.47 -11.38
CA ARG A 87 -2.27 11.16 -12.01
C ARG A 87 -2.09 11.17 -13.52
N LYS A 88 -3.20 11.22 -14.23
CA LYS A 88 -3.20 11.52 -15.66
C LYS A 88 -2.48 12.86 -15.88
N ARG A 89 -1.80 13.02 -17.01
CA ARG A 89 -1.00 14.21 -17.37
C ARG A 89 0.30 14.36 -16.59
N LYS A 90 0.91 13.24 -16.20
CA LYS A 90 2.25 13.20 -15.58
C LYS A 90 2.38 13.93 -14.24
N ASN A 91 1.27 14.21 -13.56
CA ASN A 91 1.33 14.82 -12.24
C ASN A 91 1.44 13.72 -11.19
N THR A 92 2.62 13.62 -10.60
CA THR A 92 2.84 12.72 -9.47
C THR A 92 2.80 13.54 -8.19
N ILE A 93 1.95 13.13 -7.26
CA ILE A 93 1.81 13.78 -5.95
C ILE A 93 2.45 12.87 -4.92
N THR A 94 3.27 13.45 -4.06
CA THR A 94 3.92 12.72 -2.97
C THR A 94 3.15 12.93 -1.68
N THR A 95 2.92 11.84 -0.94
CA THR A 95 2.22 11.88 0.34
C THR A 95 3.09 11.22 1.38
N GLN A 96 3.16 11.84 2.57
CA GLN A 96 3.88 11.26 3.70
C GLN A 96 3.03 10.18 4.35
N ILE A 97 3.66 9.05 4.62
CA ILE A 97 2.99 7.91 5.25
C ILE A 97 3.89 7.30 6.31
N SER A 98 3.26 6.58 7.22
CA SER A 98 3.94 5.73 8.18
C SER A 98 3.21 4.39 8.24
N ILE A 99 3.96 3.31 8.29
CA ILE A 99 3.42 1.95 8.30
C ILE A 99 4.03 1.21 9.48
N SER A 100 3.18 0.49 10.22
CA SER A 100 3.63 -0.44 11.26
C SER A 100 2.87 -1.75 11.09
N HIS A 101 3.55 -2.85 11.37
CA HIS A 101 2.87 -4.14 11.33
C HIS A 101 3.44 -5.10 12.37
N THR A 102 2.59 -6.00 12.78
CA THR A 102 2.93 -7.18 13.54
C THR A 102 2.69 -8.39 12.65
N LYS A 103 2.80 -9.58 13.20
CA LYS A 103 2.45 -10.79 12.48
C LYS A 103 0.95 -10.85 12.12
N ALA A 104 0.11 -10.20 12.93
CA ALA A 104 -1.36 -10.29 12.82
C ALA A 104 -2.00 -9.03 12.20
N LEU A 105 -1.42 -7.86 12.40
CA LEU A 105 -2.05 -6.59 12.02
C LEU A 105 -1.07 -5.70 11.27
N ALA A 106 -1.61 -4.92 10.36
CA ALA A 106 -0.90 -3.81 9.73
C ALA A 106 -1.71 -2.52 9.93
N ILE A 107 -1.02 -1.44 10.20
CA ILE A 107 -1.64 -0.12 10.37
C ILE A 107 -0.84 0.90 9.58
N ALA A 108 -1.52 1.89 9.04
CA ALA A 108 -0.88 2.98 8.33
C ALA A 108 -1.57 4.30 8.62
N VAL A 109 -0.80 5.37 8.51
CA VAL A 109 -1.30 6.72 8.54
C VAL A 109 -0.72 7.49 7.36
N ALA A 110 -1.54 8.35 6.75
CA ALA A 110 -1.12 9.22 5.66
C ALA A 110 -1.48 10.66 5.98
N ILE A 111 -0.63 11.59 5.54
CA ILE A 111 -0.84 13.02 5.73
C ILE A 111 -0.60 13.71 4.39
N THR A 112 -1.57 14.53 3.97
CA THR A 112 -1.45 15.38 2.78
C THR A 112 -1.70 16.84 3.17
N ASP A 113 -1.17 17.73 2.38
CA ASP A 113 -1.45 19.16 2.55
C ASP A 113 -2.80 19.60 1.95
#